data_4a1a475adc2943f5762ebe8eb164178e
#
_entry.id   4a1a475adc2943f5762ebe8eb164178e
#
_cell.length_a   1.000
_cell.length_b   1.000
_cell.length_c   1.000
_cell.angle_alpha   90.00
_cell.angle_beta   90.00
_cell.angle_gamma   90.00
#
_symmetry.space_group_name_H-M   'P 1'
#
loop_
_entity.id
_entity.type
_entity.pdbx_description
1 polymer ?
#
loop_
_entity_poly.entity_id
_entity_poly.type
_entity_poly.pdbx_seq_one_letter_code
_entity_poly.pdbx_strand_id
1 'polypeptide(L)'
;MNRIFYIAFFSLLLFSCGRDEEPKKEPVAEKPAAAETAPKIELLPTTFGALGNWKHDNLSQAVRAFADSCAKISGEKNQYLSNAAIKIPTADYQAVCRDFAARDIHTSADFRRFVENNFIPNLVVENGNEIGKFTSYYESSLNASYHKNDRYKYPIYGRPNDLIEFNLRDFDENQAPKRYVGRIAGQKLVPYYTRAEIEAGAGDAPVLLWGDDPVDIYVMQIQGSAVADLDNGRKVRIGYADNNGHAFKGIGSILLSKGLIKPGEASMGKIKQ
;
A
#
# COMPACT_ATOMS: atom_id res chain seq x y z
N MET A 1 -59.31 63.31 36.67
CA MET A 1 -59.59 63.33 35.22
C MET A 1 -58.94 62.07 34.63
N ASN A 2 -59.75 60.97 34.55
CA ASN A 2 -59.35 59.64 34.07
C ASN A 2 -59.38 59.58 32.55
N ARG A 3 -58.29 59.14 31.94
CA ARG A 3 -58.31 58.72 30.53
C ARG A 3 -58.01 57.24 30.50
N ILE A 4 -59.06 56.48 30.11
CA ILE A 4 -59.06 55.05 29.85
C ILE A 4 -58.55 54.87 28.46
N PHE A 5 -57.45 54.03 28.30
CA PHE A 5 -56.96 53.58 27.01
C PHE A 5 -57.46 52.13 26.79
N TYR A 6 -58.24 51.94 25.74
CA TYR A 6 -58.61 50.63 25.22
C TYR A 6 -57.50 50.06 24.38
N ILE A 7 -56.96 48.88 24.77
CA ILE A 7 -56.02 48.10 23.97
C ILE A 7 -56.84 47.03 23.25
N ALA A 8 -56.94 47.16 21.92
CA ALA A 8 -57.53 46.17 21.05
C ALA A 8 -56.57 44.99 20.90
N PHE A 9 -56.97 43.81 21.29
CA PHE A 9 -56.24 42.54 21.13
C PHE A 9 -56.47 42.05 19.70
N PHE A 10 -55.45 42.17 18.85
CA PHE A 10 -55.47 41.60 17.48
C PHE A 10 -54.85 40.22 17.56
N SER A 11 -55.69 39.19 17.46
CA SER A 11 -55.26 37.77 17.42
C SER A 11 -54.74 37.45 16.06
N LEU A 12 -53.41 37.38 15.92
CA LEU A 12 -52.77 36.82 14.71
C LEU A 12 -52.75 35.27 14.85
N LEU A 13 -53.57 34.59 14.03
CA LEU A 13 -53.46 33.16 13.79
C LEU A 13 -52.24 32.89 12.91
N LEU A 14 -51.15 32.48 13.53
CA LEU A 14 -49.99 31.90 12.84
C LEU A 14 -50.29 30.49 12.42
N PHE A 15 -50.52 30.28 11.13
CA PHE A 15 -50.44 28.96 10.52
C PHE A 15 -48.98 28.44 10.62
N SER A 16 -48.75 27.49 11.52
CA SER A 16 -47.53 26.75 11.61
C SER A 16 -47.54 25.70 10.48
N CYS A 17 -46.77 25.95 9.41
CA CYS A 17 -46.36 24.90 8.50
C CYS A 17 -45.43 23.96 9.24
N GLY A 18 -45.93 22.77 9.60
CA GLY A 18 -45.11 21.69 10.10
C GLY A 18 -44.10 21.30 9.02
N ARG A 19 -42.82 21.56 9.27
CA ARG A 19 -41.73 20.85 8.60
C ARG A 19 -41.68 19.47 9.26
N ASP A 20 -41.93 18.44 8.51
CA ASP A 20 -41.58 17.07 8.88
C ASP A 20 -40.08 17.02 9.04
N GLU A 21 -39.60 17.06 10.29
CA GLU A 21 -38.20 16.74 10.59
C GLU A 21 -38.03 15.24 10.32
N GLU A 22 -37.27 14.89 9.30
CA GLU A 22 -36.75 13.53 9.15
C GLU A 22 -36.07 13.08 10.46
N PRO A 23 -36.34 11.88 10.94
CA PRO A 23 -35.70 11.39 12.16
C PRO A 23 -34.17 11.37 11.95
N LYS A 24 -33.45 12.20 12.71
CA LYS A 24 -32.00 12.13 12.81
C LYS A 24 -31.64 10.69 13.16
N LYS A 25 -31.05 9.96 12.21
CA LYS A 25 -30.39 8.69 12.51
C LYS A 25 -29.31 8.97 13.54
N GLU A 26 -29.52 8.51 14.76
CA GLU A 26 -28.46 8.46 15.76
C GLU A 26 -27.25 7.74 15.15
N PRO A 27 -26.02 8.27 15.33
CA PRO A 27 -24.83 7.58 14.87
C PRO A 27 -24.81 6.23 15.59
N VAL A 28 -24.93 5.15 14.83
CA VAL A 28 -24.69 3.79 15.33
C VAL A 28 -23.27 3.82 15.91
N ALA A 29 -23.15 3.74 17.22
CA ALA A 29 -21.86 3.62 17.88
C ALA A 29 -21.18 2.39 17.28
N GLU A 30 -20.15 2.60 16.48
CA GLU A 30 -19.26 1.53 16.03
C GLU A 30 -18.75 0.84 17.30
N LYS A 31 -19.19 -0.41 17.48
CA LYS A 31 -18.65 -1.26 18.52
C LYS A 31 -17.14 -1.26 18.37
N PRO A 32 -16.35 -0.87 19.38
CA PRO A 32 -14.91 -0.88 19.24
C PRO A 32 -14.49 -2.26 18.73
N ALA A 33 -13.81 -2.29 17.59
CA ALA A 33 -13.23 -3.51 17.06
C ALA A 33 -12.42 -4.13 18.19
N ALA A 34 -12.77 -5.36 18.57
CA ALA A 34 -11.98 -6.09 19.56
C ALA A 34 -10.54 -6.03 19.09
N ALA A 35 -9.63 -5.64 19.96
CA ALA A 35 -8.21 -5.60 19.64
C ALA A 35 -7.84 -6.99 19.11
N GLU A 36 -7.59 -7.10 17.80
CA GLU A 36 -7.12 -8.33 17.19
C GLU A 36 -5.79 -8.67 17.87
N THR A 37 -5.80 -9.73 18.68
CA THR A 37 -4.57 -10.26 19.24
C THR A 37 -3.70 -10.68 18.06
N ALA A 38 -2.42 -10.24 18.08
CA ALA A 38 -1.48 -10.61 17.02
C ALA A 38 -1.52 -12.14 16.79
N PRO A 39 -1.55 -12.61 15.54
CA PRO A 39 -1.68 -14.03 15.23
C PRO A 39 -0.51 -14.80 15.85
N LYS A 40 -0.81 -15.94 16.46
CA LYS A 40 0.19 -16.86 16.97
C LYS A 40 0.74 -17.65 15.78
N ILE A 41 1.99 -17.37 15.40
CA ILE A 41 2.70 -18.08 14.35
C ILE A 41 3.63 -19.10 14.98
N GLU A 42 3.55 -20.36 14.55
CA GLU A 42 4.42 -21.45 14.93
C GLU A 42 5.20 -21.97 13.71
N LEU A 43 6.47 -22.27 13.90
CA LEU A 43 7.34 -22.86 12.89
C LEU A 43 7.63 -24.31 13.31
N LEU A 44 7.09 -25.27 12.57
CA LEU A 44 7.28 -26.69 12.84
C LEU A 44 8.32 -27.25 11.86
N PRO A 45 9.53 -27.64 12.32
CA PRO A 45 10.56 -28.22 11.46
C PRO A 45 10.02 -29.43 10.70
N THR A 46 10.34 -29.48 9.40
CA THR A 46 9.97 -30.59 8.52
C THR A 46 11.17 -31.01 7.66
N THR A 47 10.95 -31.77 6.61
CA THR A 47 12.00 -32.24 5.71
C THR A 47 11.75 -31.73 4.29
N PHE A 48 12.82 -31.61 3.50
CA PHE A 48 12.69 -31.28 2.07
C PHE A 48 11.89 -32.32 1.30
N GLY A 49 11.85 -33.58 1.76
CA GLY A 49 11.01 -34.62 1.18
C GLY A 49 9.51 -34.38 1.34
N ALA A 50 9.08 -33.63 2.32
CA ALA A 50 7.69 -33.24 2.54
C ALA A 50 7.26 -32.05 1.64
N LEU A 51 8.21 -31.33 1.05
CA LEU A 51 7.92 -30.26 0.10
C LEU A 51 7.54 -30.86 -1.27
N GLY A 52 6.33 -30.71 -1.66
CA GLY A 52 5.78 -31.33 -2.89
C GLY A 52 6.63 -31.18 -4.12
N ASN A 53 6.98 -31.07 -4.98
CA ASN A 53 7.82 -30.94 -6.17
C ASN A 53 9.30 -30.51 -5.93
N TRP A 54 9.81 -30.45 -4.71
CA TRP A 54 11.15 -29.93 -4.39
C TRP A 54 12.26 -30.51 -5.26
N LYS A 55 12.25 -31.87 -5.44
CA LYS A 55 13.29 -32.59 -6.22
C LYS A 55 13.30 -32.26 -7.71
N HIS A 56 12.17 -31.84 -8.25
CA HIS A 56 11.95 -31.55 -9.68
C HIS A 56 11.86 -30.06 -10.00
N ASP A 57 11.87 -29.19 -8.99
CA ASP A 57 11.79 -27.77 -9.19
C ASP A 57 13.04 -27.22 -9.87
N ASN A 58 12.87 -26.26 -10.77
CA ASN A 58 13.98 -25.58 -11.43
C ASN A 58 14.41 -24.34 -10.63
N LEU A 59 15.43 -24.48 -9.82
CA LEU A 59 15.96 -23.42 -8.96
C LEU A 59 16.98 -22.49 -9.63
N SER A 60 17.24 -22.63 -10.94
CA SER A 60 18.30 -21.85 -11.61
C SER A 60 18.11 -20.33 -11.49
N GLN A 61 16.86 -19.85 -11.56
CA GLN A 61 16.56 -18.41 -11.37
C GLN A 61 16.70 -17.96 -9.91
N ALA A 62 16.52 -18.85 -8.96
CA ALA A 62 16.65 -18.55 -7.53
C ALA A 62 18.11 -18.28 -7.13
N VAL A 63 19.09 -18.81 -7.84
CA VAL A 63 20.52 -18.58 -7.59
C VAL A 63 20.83 -17.08 -7.58
N ARG A 64 20.43 -16.37 -8.64
CA ARG A 64 20.66 -14.92 -8.74
C ARG A 64 19.89 -14.13 -7.68
N ALA A 65 18.60 -14.48 -7.48
CA ALA A 65 17.78 -13.80 -6.48
C ALA A 65 18.36 -13.97 -5.07
N PHE A 66 18.92 -15.15 -4.76
CA PHE A 66 19.59 -15.42 -3.50
C PHE A 66 20.90 -14.60 -3.37
N ALA A 67 21.72 -14.53 -4.43
CA ALA A 67 22.93 -13.72 -4.47
C ALA A 67 22.64 -12.23 -4.23
N ASP A 68 21.61 -11.68 -4.91
CA ASP A 68 21.18 -10.29 -4.75
C ASP A 68 20.67 -10.01 -3.32
N SER A 69 19.97 -10.96 -2.71
CA SER A 69 19.53 -10.89 -1.32
C SER A 69 20.73 -10.92 -0.36
N CYS A 70 21.70 -11.80 -0.59
CA CYS A 70 22.90 -11.89 0.22
C CYS A 70 23.75 -10.61 0.17
N ALA A 71 23.81 -9.94 -0.98
CA ALA A 71 24.52 -8.66 -1.11
C ALA A 71 23.92 -7.58 -0.18
N LYS A 72 22.59 -7.57 0.00
CA LYS A 72 21.91 -6.67 0.95
C LYS A 72 22.10 -7.11 2.41
N ILE A 73 21.88 -8.40 2.69
CA ILE A 73 21.95 -8.95 4.06
C ILE A 73 23.36 -8.82 4.65
N SER A 74 24.40 -8.92 3.83
CA SER A 74 25.78 -8.77 4.28
C SER A 74 26.07 -7.40 4.90
N GLY A 75 25.39 -6.36 4.47
CA GLY A 75 25.49 -4.99 5.02
C GLY A 75 24.47 -4.66 6.12
N GLU A 76 23.58 -5.60 6.47
CA GLU A 76 22.52 -5.36 7.44
C GLU A 76 23.07 -5.27 8.87
N LYS A 77 22.62 -4.25 9.62
CA LYS A 77 23.05 -3.98 11.00
C LYS A 77 21.98 -4.33 12.04
N ASN A 78 20.74 -4.56 11.62
CA ASN A 78 19.68 -4.95 12.54
C ASN A 78 19.96 -6.36 13.10
N GLN A 79 19.63 -6.57 14.36
CA GLN A 79 19.83 -7.86 15.02
C GLN A 79 19.04 -8.99 14.38
N TYR A 80 17.89 -8.69 13.79
CA TYR A 80 16.98 -9.64 13.16
C TYR A 80 16.55 -9.17 11.78
N LEU A 81 16.42 -10.11 10.83
CA LEU A 81 15.95 -9.88 9.45
C LEU A 81 14.43 -9.92 9.29
N SER A 82 13.69 -10.06 10.34
CA SER A 82 12.28 -10.42 10.27
C SER A 82 11.38 -9.42 10.97
N ASN A 83 10.08 -9.56 10.69
CA ASN A 83 9.03 -8.81 11.39
C ASN A 83 8.85 -9.31 12.84
N ALA A 84 7.88 -8.73 13.57
CA ALA A 84 7.63 -9.04 14.96
C ALA A 84 7.24 -10.51 15.22
N ALA A 85 6.66 -11.21 14.23
CA ALA A 85 6.14 -12.56 14.40
C ALA A 85 7.22 -13.66 14.28
N ILE A 86 8.20 -13.47 13.38
CA ILE A 86 9.28 -14.43 13.14
C ILE A 86 10.62 -13.70 13.27
N LYS A 87 11.43 -14.04 14.26
CA LYS A 87 12.74 -13.44 14.48
C LYS A 87 13.83 -14.36 13.96
N ILE A 88 14.50 -13.95 12.90
CA ILE A 88 15.63 -14.67 12.31
C ILE A 88 16.90 -13.84 12.61
N PRO A 89 17.88 -14.37 13.35
CA PRO A 89 19.12 -13.63 13.62
C PRO A 89 19.82 -13.29 12.30
N THR A 90 20.15 -12.02 12.12
CA THR A 90 20.85 -11.53 10.93
C THR A 90 22.19 -12.23 10.74
N ALA A 91 22.91 -12.50 11.85
CA ALA A 91 24.21 -13.15 11.83
C ALA A 91 24.16 -14.56 11.20
N ASP A 92 23.08 -15.32 11.41
CA ASP A 92 22.91 -16.66 10.84
C ASP A 92 22.81 -16.59 9.33
N TYR A 93 21.97 -15.67 8.80
CA TYR A 93 21.88 -15.45 7.35
C TYR A 93 23.16 -14.93 6.75
N GLN A 94 23.87 -14.03 7.43
CA GLN A 94 25.18 -13.54 6.99
C GLN A 94 26.22 -14.67 6.91
N ALA A 95 26.17 -15.65 7.82
CA ALA A 95 27.03 -16.82 7.75
C ALA A 95 26.72 -17.67 6.50
N VAL A 96 25.45 -17.91 6.24
CA VAL A 96 25.01 -18.64 5.03
C VAL A 96 25.39 -17.89 3.76
N CYS A 97 25.24 -16.55 3.74
CA CYS A 97 25.64 -15.73 2.60
C CYS A 97 27.17 -15.77 2.34
N ARG A 98 28.00 -15.82 3.38
CA ARG A 98 29.45 -16.01 3.22
C ARG A 98 29.78 -17.39 2.64
N ASP A 99 29.10 -18.45 3.12
CA ASP A 99 29.27 -19.80 2.57
C ASP A 99 28.85 -19.86 1.09
N PHE A 100 27.73 -19.22 0.76
CA PHE A 100 27.26 -19.10 -0.63
C PHE A 100 28.28 -18.41 -1.53
N ALA A 101 28.82 -17.27 -1.11
CA ALA A 101 29.80 -16.50 -1.86
C ALA A 101 31.15 -17.23 -2.07
N ALA A 102 31.47 -18.16 -1.17
CA ALA A 102 32.69 -18.97 -1.25
C ALA A 102 32.55 -20.19 -2.21
N ARG A 103 31.35 -20.45 -2.74
CA ARG A 103 31.06 -21.59 -3.58
C ARG A 103 30.76 -21.18 -5.02
N ASP A 104 31.08 -22.07 -5.96
CA ASP A 104 30.75 -21.92 -7.38
C ASP A 104 29.35 -22.55 -7.64
N ILE A 105 28.30 -21.78 -7.40
CA ILE A 105 26.90 -22.22 -7.50
C ILE A 105 26.23 -21.57 -8.72
N HIS A 106 26.02 -22.36 -9.78
CA HIS A 106 25.42 -21.88 -11.02
C HIS A 106 24.22 -22.71 -11.49
N THR A 107 24.13 -23.96 -11.06
CA THR A 107 23.07 -24.86 -11.50
C THR A 107 21.99 -25.03 -10.46
N SER A 108 20.79 -25.42 -10.92
CA SER A 108 19.67 -25.81 -10.04
C SER A 108 20.06 -26.92 -9.04
N ALA A 109 20.88 -27.86 -9.46
CA ALA A 109 21.32 -29.00 -8.63
C ALA A 109 22.30 -28.52 -7.53
N ASP A 110 23.24 -27.64 -7.87
CA ASP A 110 24.19 -27.09 -6.89
C ASP A 110 23.48 -26.25 -5.86
N PHE A 111 22.54 -25.40 -6.31
CA PHE A 111 21.78 -24.56 -5.40
C PHE A 111 20.87 -25.38 -4.49
N ARG A 112 20.24 -26.45 -5.00
CA ARG A 112 19.44 -27.36 -4.16
C ARG A 112 20.29 -27.98 -3.06
N ARG A 113 21.44 -28.52 -3.40
CA ARG A 113 22.37 -29.08 -2.40
C ARG A 113 22.81 -28.04 -1.39
N PHE A 114 23.08 -26.82 -1.84
CA PHE A 114 23.41 -25.70 -0.95
C PHE A 114 22.29 -25.41 0.04
N VAL A 115 21.05 -25.29 -0.44
CA VAL A 115 19.88 -25.05 0.38
C VAL A 115 19.63 -26.20 1.37
N GLU A 116 19.70 -27.46 0.92
CA GLU A 116 19.51 -28.63 1.78
C GLU A 116 20.57 -28.76 2.90
N ASN A 117 21.77 -28.24 2.67
CA ASN A 117 22.86 -28.26 3.65
C ASN A 117 22.81 -27.10 4.65
N ASN A 118 22.19 -25.98 4.30
CA ASN A 118 22.23 -24.74 5.09
C ASN A 118 20.90 -24.35 5.73
N PHE A 119 19.77 -24.97 5.31
CA PHE A 119 18.45 -24.61 5.78
C PHE A 119 17.66 -25.83 6.27
N ILE A 120 16.75 -25.58 7.18
CA ILE A 120 15.73 -26.53 7.61
C ILE A 120 14.37 -25.98 7.20
N PRO A 121 13.58 -26.67 6.37
CA PRO A 121 12.24 -26.25 6.02
C PRO A 121 11.33 -26.32 7.24
N ASN A 122 10.43 -25.36 7.37
CA ASN A 122 9.45 -25.34 8.43
C ASN A 122 8.05 -25.20 7.85
N LEU A 123 7.10 -25.96 8.39
CA LEU A 123 5.69 -25.73 8.21
C LEU A 123 5.29 -24.50 9.04
N VAL A 124 4.67 -23.52 8.40
CA VAL A 124 4.15 -22.32 9.07
C VAL A 124 2.72 -22.59 9.46
N VAL A 125 2.42 -22.46 10.76
CA VAL A 125 1.07 -22.66 11.30
C VAL A 125 0.61 -21.35 11.94
N GLU A 126 -0.52 -20.82 11.51
CA GLU A 126 -1.12 -19.61 12.07
C GLU A 126 -2.39 -19.97 12.85
N ASN A 127 -2.38 -19.74 14.16
CA ASN A 127 -3.51 -20.06 15.06
C ASN A 127 -4.02 -21.51 14.91
N GLY A 128 -3.11 -22.47 14.69
CA GLY A 128 -3.43 -23.88 14.47
C GLY A 128 -3.85 -24.24 13.02
N ASN A 129 -3.82 -23.29 12.09
CA ASN A 129 -4.16 -23.52 10.69
C ASN A 129 -2.89 -23.58 9.83
N GLU A 130 -2.76 -24.64 9.04
CA GLU A 130 -1.64 -24.88 8.11
C GLU A 130 -1.89 -24.30 6.71
N ILE A 131 -3.13 -23.86 6.45
CA ILE A 131 -3.52 -23.37 5.12
C ILE A 131 -3.25 -21.87 5.04
N GLY A 132 -2.26 -21.49 4.26
CA GLY A 132 -1.92 -20.11 3.96
C GLY A 132 -2.42 -19.65 2.59
N LYS A 133 -2.54 -18.33 2.42
CA LYS A 133 -2.83 -17.70 1.14
C LYS A 133 -1.53 -17.21 0.49
N PHE A 134 -1.19 -17.77 -0.66
CA PHE A 134 -0.09 -17.30 -1.47
C PHE A 134 -0.59 -16.28 -2.50
N THR A 135 0.09 -15.16 -2.60
CA THR A 135 -0.15 -14.17 -3.64
C THR A 135 1.17 -13.87 -4.34
N SER A 136 1.10 -13.60 -5.64
CA SER A 136 2.26 -13.16 -6.39
C SER A 136 2.26 -11.63 -6.49
N TYR A 137 3.45 -11.05 -6.55
CA TYR A 137 3.63 -9.65 -6.87
C TYR A 137 3.39 -9.43 -8.37
N TYR A 138 2.54 -8.46 -8.69
CA TYR A 138 2.30 -8.03 -10.05
C TYR A 138 3.02 -6.69 -10.29
N GLU A 139 4.05 -6.71 -11.13
CA GLU A 139 4.67 -5.48 -11.65
C GLU A 139 3.88 -5.04 -12.88
N SER A 140 3.18 -3.91 -12.77
CA SER A 140 2.37 -3.38 -13.87
C SER A 140 3.27 -2.91 -15.02
N SER A 141 2.78 -3.02 -16.25
CA SER A 141 3.38 -2.39 -17.42
C SER A 141 2.44 -1.32 -17.97
N LEU A 142 3.01 -0.24 -18.49
CA LEU A 142 2.26 0.86 -19.08
C LEU A 142 3.08 1.49 -20.23
N ASN A 143 2.39 2.13 -21.17
CA ASN A 143 3.04 2.93 -22.20
C ASN A 143 3.28 4.35 -21.69
N ALA A 144 4.45 4.92 -21.98
CA ALA A 144 4.78 6.27 -21.55
C ALA A 144 5.69 7.02 -22.55
N SER A 145 5.80 8.32 -22.33
CA SER A 145 6.74 9.21 -23.02
C SER A 145 7.34 10.21 -22.02
N TYR A 146 8.55 10.71 -22.31
CA TYR A 146 9.11 11.85 -21.58
C TYR A 146 8.40 13.17 -21.92
N HIS A 147 7.65 13.22 -23.02
CA HIS A 147 7.02 14.42 -23.51
C HIS A 147 5.50 14.25 -23.60
N LYS A 148 4.77 15.23 -23.09
CA LYS A 148 3.31 15.30 -23.26
C LYS A 148 2.95 15.50 -24.74
N ASN A 149 1.98 14.73 -25.22
CA ASN A 149 1.43 14.85 -26.58
C ASN A 149 -0.03 14.35 -26.59
N ASP A 150 -0.66 14.23 -27.76
CA ASP A 150 -2.07 13.83 -27.90
C ASP A 150 -2.36 12.42 -27.38
N ARG A 151 -1.40 11.51 -27.42
CA ARG A 151 -1.50 10.17 -26.86
C ARG A 151 -1.12 10.13 -25.39
N TYR A 152 0.02 10.66 -25.03
CA TYR A 152 0.59 10.63 -23.68
C TYR A 152 0.20 11.89 -22.90
N LYS A 153 -0.94 11.84 -22.22
CA LYS A 153 -1.60 13.03 -21.60
C LYS A 153 -1.53 13.02 -20.08
N TYR A 154 -1.42 11.84 -19.48
CA TYR A 154 -1.59 11.66 -18.05
C TYR A 154 -0.24 11.67 -17.34
N PRO A 155 -0.03 12.59 -16.38
CA PRO A 155 1.28 12.74 -15.75
C PRO A 155 1.55 11.60 -14.77
N ILE A 156 2.79 11.14 -14.77
CA ILE A 156 3.37 10.26 -13.75
C ILE A 156 4.31 11.12 -12.92
N TYR A 157 3.92 11.37 -11.69
CA TYR A 157 4.61 12.29 -10.81
C TYR A 157 5.73 11.60 -10.03
N GLY A 158 6.80 12.36 -9.78
CA GLY A 158 7.78 12.08 -8.74
C GLY A 158 7.30 12.52 -7.36
N ARG A 159 8.20 12.45 -6.38
CA ARG A 159 7.91 12.96 -5.04
C ARG A 159 7.75 14.48 -5.08
N PRO A 160 6.67 15.04 -4.53
CA PRO A 160 6.50 16.49 -4.49
C PRO A 160 7.58 17.16 -3.64
N ASN A 161 8.06 18.33 -4.10
CA ASN A 161 9.09 19.10 -3.39
C ASN A 161 8.56 19.75 -2.10
N ASP A 162 7.26 20.06 -2.06
CA ASP A 162 6.55 20.67 -0.92
C ASP A 162 5.94 19.63 0.04
N LEU A 163 6.16 18.32 -0.18
CA LEU A 163 5.70 17.26 0.70
C LEU A 163 6.65 17.11 1.89
N ILE A 164 6.14 17.36 3.07
CA ILE A 164 6.86 17.25 4.34
C ILE A 164 6.48 15.96 5.03
N GLU A 165 7.49 15.20 5.43
CA GLU A 165 7.35 14.04 6.30
C GLU A 165 7.67 14.43 7.73
N PHE A 166 6.87 13.93 8.67
CA PHE A 166 7.12 14.13 10.10
C PHE A 166 6.60 12.96 10.94
N ASN A 167 7.15 12.83 12.13
CA ASN A 167 6.74 11.86 13.12
C ASN A 167 6.41 12.61 14.41
N LEU A 168 5.25 12.38 15.01
CA LEU A 168 4.88 13.03 16.28
C LEU A 168 5.83 12.65 17.42
N ARG A 169 6.45 11.48 17.35
CA ARG A 169 7.44 11.05 18.34
C ARG A 169 8.68 11.94 18.39
N ASP A 170 8.99 12.66 17.30
CA ASP A 170 10.11 13.60 17.27
C ASP A 170 9.85 14.85 18.14
N PHE A 171 8.58 15.09 18.48
CA PHE A 171 8.12 16.19 19.34
C PHE A 171 7.72 15.72 20.74
N ASP A 172 7.25 14.48 20.88
CA ASP A 172 6.84 13.86 22.14
C ASP A 172 7.13 12.35 22.08
N GLU A 173 8.13 11.93 22.85
CA GLU A 173 8.61 10.52 22.88
C GLU A 173 7.55 9.50 23.33
N ASN A 174 6.50 9.97 24.01
CA ASN A 174 5.38 9.12 24.45
C ASN A 174 4.42 8.78 23.29
N GLN A 175 4.54 9.44 22.16
CA GLN A 175 3.72 9.14 20.99
C GLN A 175 4.19 7.84 20.31
N ALA A 176 3.23 7.09 19.76
CA ALA A 176 3.55 5.94 18.92
C ALA A 176 4.34 6.40 17.67
N PRO A 177 5.36 5.65 17.24
CA PRO A 177 6.11 5.96 16.04
C PRO A 177 5.18 5.80 14.82
N LYS A 178 4.70 6.92 14.30
CA LYS A 178 3.82 6.95 13.13
C LYS A 178 4.27 8.04 12.18
N ARG A 179 4.52 7.62 10.94
CA ARG A 179 4.84 8.54 9.85
C ARG A 179 3.58 9.29 9.42
N TYR A 180 3.71 10.59 9.32
CA TYR A 180 2.71 11.48 8.73
C TYR A 180 3.34 12.23 7.57
N VAL A 181 2.52 12.65 6.62
CA VAL A 181 2.90 13.55 5.54
C VAL A 181 1.92 14.72 5.46
N GLY A 182 2.45 15.88 5.11
CA GLY A 182 1.69 17.10 4.99
C GLY A 182 2.41 18.12 4.13
N ARG A 183 1.92 19.34 4.19
CA ARG A 183 2.52 20.54 3.57
C ARG A 183 2.38 21.75 4.46
N ILE A 184 3.17 22.77 4.21
CA ILE A 184 3.01 24.07 4.89
C ILE A 184 1.94 24.89 4.17
N ALA A 185 0.98 25.43 4.95
CA ALA A 185 -0.01 26.39 4.49
C ALA A 185 0.02 27.60 5.43
N GLY A 186 0.65 28.68 5.00
CA GLY A 186 0.95 29.82 5.86
C GLY A 186 1.87 29.38 7.01
N GLN A 187 1.40 29.49 8.24
CA GLN A 187 2.14 29.09 9.46
C GLN A 187 1.69 27.73 10.02
N LYS A 188 0.98 26.92 9.24
CA LYS A 188 0.42 25.66 9.70
C LYS A 188 0.93 24.50 8.86
N LEU A 189 1.18 23.36 9.51
CA LEU A 189 1.31 22.08 8.88
C LEU A 189 -0.10 21.49 8.69
N VAL A 190 -0.47 21.20 7.45
CA VAL A 190 -1.79 20.66 7.09
C VAL A 190 -1.61 19.36 6.31
N PRO A 191 -2.65 18.50 6.18
CA PRO A 191 -2.58 17.33 5.33
C PRO A 191 -2.15 17.69 3.90
N TYR A 192 -1.44 16.78 3.24
CA TYR A 192 -1.08 16.97 1.84
C TYR A 192 -2.35 16.96 0.95
N TYR A 193 -2.22 17.39 -0.28
CA TYR A 193 -3.33 17.40 -1.23
C TYR A 193 -3.90 16.02 -1.47
N THR A 194 -5.21 15.95 -1.67
CA THR A 194 -5.89 14.74 -2.12
C THR A 194 -5.48 14.40 -3.56
N ARG A 195 -5.71 13.16 -3.98
CA ARG A 195 -5.47 12.75 -5.36
C ARG A 195 -6.18 13.67 -6.38
N ALA A 196 -7.43 14.02 -6.13
CA ALA A 196 -8.20 14.88 -7.04
C ALA A 196 -7.58 16.28 -7.16
N GLU A 197 -7.10 16.86 -6.06
CA GLU A 197 -6.42 18.16 -6.08
C GLU A 197 -5.09 18.08 -6.83
N ILE A 198 -4.31 17.01 -6.64
CA ILE A 198 -3.05 16.78 -7.36
C ILE A 198 -3.32 16.64 -8.86
N GLU A 199 -4.31 15.86 -9.26
CA GLU A 199 -4.72 15.72 -10.66
C GLU A 199 -5.25 17.02 -11.27
N ALA A 200 -5.80 17.91 -10.44
CA ALA A 200 -6.18 19.28 -10.83
C ALA A 200 -5.00 20.28 -10.86
N GLY A 201 -3.78 19.82 -10.55
CA GLY A 201 -2.56 20.62 -10.62
C GLY A 201 -2.10 21.22 -9.30
N ALA A 202 -2.64 20.79 -8.15
CA ALA A 202 -2.15 21.22 -6.84
C ALA A 202 -0.85 20.50 -6.46
N GLY A 203 0.00 21.19 -5.69
CA GLY A 203 1.30 20.69 -5.22
C GLY A 203 2.44 20.97 -6.18
N ASP A 204 3.66 20.65 -5.75
CA ASP A 204 4.90 20.89 -6.50
C ASP A 204 5.61 19.54 -6.80
N ALA A 205 4.91 18.68 -7.55
CA ALA A 205 5.45 17.38 -7.95
C ALA A 205 6.05 17.46 -9.37
N PRO A 206 7.30 17.04 -9.57
CA PRO A 206 7.88 16.96 -10.91
C PRO A 206 7.18 15.86 -11.71
N VAL A 207 6.86 16.13 -12.96
CA VAL A 207 6.38 15.11 -13.89
C VAL A 207 7.59 14.35 -14.44
N LEU A 208 7.64 13.03 -14.18
CA LEU A 208 8.71 12.16 -14.63
C LEU A 208 8.46 11.63 -16.05
N LEU A 209 7.22 11.22 -16.31
CA LEU A 209 6.75 10.64 -17.55
C LEU A 209 5.29 11.02 -17.79
N TRP A 210 4.81 10.79 -18.99
CA TRP A 210 3.42 10.93 -19.41
C TRP A 210 2.91 9.59 -19.92
N GLY A 211 1.84 9.06 -19.35
CA GLY A 211 1.21 7.82 -19.78
C GLY A 211 0.02 8.03 -20.70
N ASP A 212 -0.41 6.96 -21.38
CA ASP A 212 -1.54 6.99 -22.32
C ASP A 212 -2.87 6.50 -21.69
N ASP A 213 -2.83 5.78 -20.54
CA ASP A 213 -4.02 5.26 -19.88
C ASP A 213 -4.03 5.64 -18.38
N PRO A 214 -5.03 6.41 -17.90
CA PRO A 214 -5.10 6.83 -16.50
C PRO A 214 -5.37 5.66 -15.54
N VAL A 215 -5.98 4.56 -16.01
CA VAL A 215 -6.23 3.37 -15.19
C VAL A 215 -4.93 2.60 -14.96
N ASP A 216 -4.08 2.47 -15.98
CA ASP A 216 -2.77 1.82 -15.82
C ASP A 216 -1.88 2.61 -14.87
N ILE A 217 -1.91 3.95 -14.94
CA ILE A 217 -1.20 4.83 -13.99
C ILE A 217 -1.76 4.64 -12.58
N TYR A 218 -3.09 4.60 -12.40
CA TYR A 218 -3.71 4.37 -11.10
C TYR A 218 -3.28 3.02 -10.51
N VAL A 219 -3.28 1.96 -11.32
CA VAL A 219 -2.85 0.62 -10.87
C VAL A 219 -1.37 0.62 -10.51
N MET A 220 -0.51 1.23 -11.33
CA MET A 220 0.91 1.40 -11.03
C MET A 220 1.11 2.10 -9.68
N GLN A 221 0.38 3.17 -9.41
CA GLN A 221 0.47 3.89 -8.13
C GLN A 221 0.05 3.04 -6.93
N ILE A 222 -0.94 2.14 -7.08
CA ILE A 222 -1.32 1.19 -6.03
C ILE A 222 -0.24 0.13 -5.83
N GLN A 223 0.32 -0.41 -6.91
CA GLN A 223 1.38 -1.42 -6.85
C GLN A 223 2.71 -0.83 -6.34
N GLY A 224 2.93 0.46 -6.55
CA GLY A 224 4.13 1.18 -6.14
C GLY A 224 5.31 1.02 -7.10
N SER A 225 5.18 0.23 -8.18
CA SER A 225 6.20 0.11 -9.23
C SER A 225 5.59 -0.31 -10.55
N ALA A 226 6.32 -0.06 -11.65
CA ALA A 226 5.96 -0.49 -12.98
C ALA A 226 7.17 -0.54 -13.92
N VAL A 227 7.00 -1.20 -15.07
CA VAL A 227 7.86 -1.06 -16.24
C VAL A 227 7.14 -0.21 -17.27
N ALA A 228 7.69 0.94 -17.60
CA ALA A 228 7.18 1.81 -18.66
C ALA A 228 7.85 1.46 -20.00
N ASP A 229 7.04 1.13 -21.00
CA ASP A 229 7.44 1.00 -22.39
C ASP A 229 7.38 2.40 -23.03
N LEU A 230 8.54 2.96 -23.33
CA LEU A 230 8.63 4.32 -23.89
C LEU A 230 8.36 4.33 -25.40
N ASP A 231 7.83 5.45 -25.87
CA ASP A 231 7.57 5.71 -27.31
C ASP A 231 8.80 5.63 -28.20
N ASN A 232 10.02 5.73 -27.65
CA ASN A 232 11.29 5.54 -28.32
C ASN A 232 11.82 4.09 -28.29
N GLY A 233 11.00 3.13 -27.86
CA GLY A 233 11.32 1.69 -27.77
C GLY A 233 12.15 1.28 -26.55
N ARG A 234 12.50 2.19 -25.65
CA ARG A 234 13.22 1.88 -24.41
C ARG A 234 12.24 1.49 -23.32
N LYS A 235 12.75 0.73 -22.33
CA LYS A 235 12.02 0.41 -21.09
C LYS A 235 12.64 1.15 -19.91
N VAL A 236 11.78 1.72 -19.06
CA VAL A 236 12.20 2.39 -17.83
C VAL A 236 11.44 1.77 -16.65
N ARG A 237 12.14 1.48 -15.56
CA ARG A 237 11.51 1.07 -14.31
C ARG A 237 11.13 2.29 -13.48
N ILE A 238 9.89 2.28 -12.99
CA ILE A 238 9.34 3.27 -12.08
C ILE A 238 9.26 2.62 -10.71
N GLY A 239 9.79 3.27 -9.69
CA GLY A 239 9.74 2.82 -8.30
C GLY A 239 8.89 3.73 -7.44
N TYR A 240 8.48 3.20 -6.28
CA TYR A 240 7.76 3.98 -5.29
C TYR A 240 8.60 5.15 -4.79
N ALA A 241 8.02 6.34 -4.82
CA ALA A 241 8.65 7.55 -4.30
C ALA A 241 8.04 7.96 -2.96
N ASP A 242 6.72 8.19 -2.91
CA ASP A 242 6.01 8.59 -1.70
C ASP A 242 4.48 8.43 -1.86
N ASN A 243 3.74 8.73 -0.78
CA ASN A 243 2.28 8.81 -0.79
C ASN A 243 1.81 10.13 -0.14
N ASN A 244 0.57 10.52 -0.39
CA ASN A 244 -0.02 11.76 0.12
C ASN A 244 -0.60 11.65 1.54
N GLY A 245 -0.43 10.55 2.23
CA GLY A 245 -0.88 10.33 3.62
C GLY A 245 -2.38 10.15 3.80
N HIS A 246 -3.19 10.23 2.75
CA HIS A 246 -4.63 9.99 2.85
C HIS A 246 -4.95 8.50 2.92
N ALA A 247 -6.05 8.17 3.59
CA ALA A 247 -6.53 6.79 3.67
C ALA A 247 -6.85 6.26 2.27
N PHE A 248 -6.37 5.04 1.99
CA PHE A 248 -6.63 4.38 0.71
C PHE A 248 -8.11 4.06 0.54
N LYS A 249 -8.66 4.40 -0.62
CA LYS A 249 -10.00 4.03 -1.05
C LYS A 249 -9.90 3.26 -2.35
N GLY A 250 -10.14 1.96 -2.30
CA GLY A 250 -10.08 1.10 -3.48
C GLY A 250 -11.15 1.46 -4.50
N ILE A 251 -10.78 1.56 -5.78
CA ILE A 251 -11.71 1.87 -6.88
C ILE A 251 -12.83 0.83 -6.98
N GLY A 252 -12.52 -0.45 -6.75
CA GLY A 252 -13.54 -1.52 -6.75
C GLY A 252 -14.64 -1.28 -5.72
N SER A 253 -14.29 -0.85 -4.50
CA SER A 253 -15.28 -0.52 -3.46
C SER A 253 -16.15 0.69 -3.85
N ILE A 254 -15.56 1.69 -4.51
CA ILE A 254 -16.29 2.86 -5.00
C ILE A 254 -17.25 2.47 -6.13
N LEU A 255 -16.80 1.64 -7.08
CA LEU A 255 -17.65 1.18 -8.19
C LEU A 255 -18.82 0.30 -7.68
N LEU A 256 -18.56 -0.56 -6.69
CA LEU A 256 -19.58 -1.37 -6.01
C LEU A 256 -20.60 -0.47 -5.30
N SER A 257 -20.15 0.51 -4.51
CA SER A 257 -21.06 1.41 -3.79
C SER A 257 -21.92 2.27 -4.70
N LYS A 258 -21.45 2.55 -5.92
CA LYS A 258 -22.19 3.26 -6.96
C LYS A 258 -23.05 2.34 -7.84
N GLY A 259 -23.04 1.02 -7.61
CA GLY A 259 -23.79 0.05 -8.41
C GLY A 259 -23.27 -0.13 -9.85
N LEU A 260 -22.04 0.32 -10.13
CA LEU A 260 -21.44 0.24 -11.46
C LEU A 260 -20.85 -1.15 -11.76
N ILE A 261 -20.56 -1.92 -10.73
CA ILE A 261 -20.14 -3.33 -10.82
C ILE A 261 -20.85 -4.14 -9.72
N LYS A 262 -20.95 -5.47 -9.90
CA LYS A 262 -21.47 -6.39 -8.88
C LYS A 262 -20.34 -6.98 -8.02
N PRO A 263 -20.66 -7.51 -6.82
CA PRO A 263 -19.69 -8.26 -6.02
C PRO A 263 -19.04 -9.38 -6.85
N GLY A 264 -17.71 -9.45 -6.81
CA GLY A 264 -16.92 -10.42 -7.59
C GLY A 264 -16.54 -10.00 -9.01
N GLU A 265 -17.09 -8.91 -9.53
CA GLU A 265 -16.80 -8.41 -10.90
C GLU A 265 -15.63 -7.42 -10.98
N ALA A 266 -15.00 -7.07 -9.85
CA ALA A 266 -13.89 -6.12 -9.82
C ALA A 266 -12.62 -6.72 -10.47
N SER A 267 -12.59 -6.76 -11.80
CA SER A 267 -11.41 -7.10 -12.60
C SER A 267 -10.87 -5.87 -13.33
N MET A 268 -9.59 -5.90 -13.72
CA MET A 268 -8.98 -4.82 -14.52
C MET A 268 -9.75 -4.52 -15.80
N GLY A 269 -10.18 -5.56 -16.52
CA GLY A 269 -10.98 -5.40 -17.74
C GLY A 269 -12.31 -4.70 -17.48
N LYS A 270 -12.94 -4.96 -16.32
CA LYS A 270 -14.20 -4.33 -15.95
C LYS A 270 -14.02 -2.89 -15.46
N ILE A 271 -12.89 -2.60 -14.82
CA ILE A 271 -12.55 -1.24 -14.34
C ILE A 271 -12.23 -0.30 -15.52
N LYS A 272 -11.69 -0.84 -16.62
CA LYS A 272 -11.35 -0.08 -17.84
C LYS A 272 -12.56 0.17 -18.77
N GLN A 273 -13.70 -0.49 -18.58
CA GLN A 273 -14.95 -0.27 -19.29
C GLN A 273 -15.75 0.89 -18.71
#